data_f6f5564ae0b6a50fb8282f589acb444d
#
_entry.id   f6f5564ae0b6a50fb8282f589acb444d
#
_cell.length_a   1.000
_cell.length_b   1.000
_cell.length_c   1.000
_cell.angle_alpha   90.00
_cell.angle_beta   90.00
_cell.angle_gamma   90.00
#
_symmetry.space_group_name_H-M   'P 1'
#
loop_
_entity.id
_entity.type
_entity.pdbx_description
1 polymer ?
#
loop_
_entity_poly.entity_id
_entity_poly.type
_entity_poly.pdbx_seq_one_letter_code
_entity_poly.pdbx_strand_id
1 'polypeptide(L)'
;MKKWMLLLSLVLMIVIVNCGQAQAAEKTATKDITFEELNDENVFIKQSRRGTCTLASSAMIMRRAAMLAGYEDWEDITESSVGSVAWREGVGISWTFTYDGVTMTHDYVSSVEDLKKLLKEHPEGIVAYDSNKPHAIALTDYDEETDTFYCSDPAEGCAQARVPASDAIIELEDVDVVWYVTSPSKLNPPVQEEKENDSEEAAAEQSLIPAIEIAPVTGVDSLDKTELKLEMS
;
A
#
# COMPACT_ATOMS: atom_id res chain seq x y z
N MET A 1 14.92 69.60 4.85
CA MET A 1 15.06 68.36 5.66
C MET A 1 13.73 67.68 6.02
N LYS A 2 12.67 68.39 6.37
CA LYS A 2 11.37 67.76 6.75
C LYS A 2 10.66 67.01 5.60
N LYS A 3 10.82 67.41 4.34
CA LYS A 3 10.18 66.73 3.20
C LYS A 3 10.81 65.37 2.87
N TRP A 4 12.07 65.17 3.14
CA TRP A 4 12.77 63.88 2.90
C TRP A 4 12.46 62.83 3.95
N MET A 5 12.22 63.25 5.18
CA MET A 5 11.79 62.33 6.23
C MET A 5 10.38 61.74 6.00
N LEU A 6 9.48 62.54 5.41
CA LEU A 6 8.13 62.08 5.05
C LEU A 6 8.15 61.06 3.91
N LEU A 7 9.03 61.23 2.91
CA LEU A 7 9.20 60.28 1.83
C LEU A 7 9.81 58.94 2.31
N LEU A 8 10.79 59.00 3.22
CA LEU A 8 11.39 57.79 3.79
C LEU A 8 10.38 57.00 4.63
N SER A 9 9.51 57.69 5.38
CA SER A 9 8.45 57.06 6.20
C SER A 9 7.38 56.38 5.29
N LEU A 10 7.05 57.01 4.16
CA LEU A 10 6.07 56.44 3.23
C LEU A 10 6.61 55.21 2.51
N VAL A 11 7.89 55.20 2.11
CA VAL A 11 8.55 54.03 1.49
C VAL A 11 8.68 52.89 2.48
N LEU A 12 8.97 53.16 3.76
CA LEU A 12 9.05 52.14 4.81
C LEU A 12 7.67 51.49 5.11
N MET A 13 6.60 52.30 5.08
CA MET A 13 5.24 51.81 5.24
C MET A 13 4.80 50.90 4.06
N ILE A 14 5.20 51.21 2.83
CA ILE A 14 4.88 50.36 1.66
C ILE A 14 5.64 49.04 1.71
N VAL A 15 6.87 49.01 2.22
CA VAL A 15 7.65 47.77 2.37
C VAL A 15 7.07 46.87 3.46
N ILE A 16 6.54 47.45 4.55
CA ILE A 16 5.94 46.66 5.64
C ILE A 16 4.60 46.07 5.20
N VAL A 17 3.81 46.77 4.36
CA VAL A 17 2.51 46.23 3.87
C VAL A 17 2.71 45.09 2.86
N ASN A 18 3.82 45.07 2.10
CA ASN A 18 4.11 43.96 1.19
C ASN A 18 4.77 42.72 1.86
N CYS A 19 5.27 42.86 3.09
CA CYS A 19 5.84 41.73 3.83
C CYS A 19 4.80 40.95 4.66
N GLY A 20 3.54 41.40 4.70
CA GLY A 20 2.45 40.83 5.49
C GLY A 20 1.47 39.94 4.71
N GLN A 21 1.63 39.82 3.39
CA GLN A 21 0.96 38.75 2.65
C GLN A 21 1.84 37.48 2.66
N ALA A 22 2.03 36.89 3.83
CA ALA A 22 2.17 35.48 3.90
C ALA A 22 0.89 34.93 3.22
N GLN A 23 1.02 34.43 2.00
CA GLN A 23 0.01 33.60 1.39
C GLN A 23 -0.29 32.52 2.44
N ALA A 24 -1.44 32.64 3.09
CA ALA A 24 -2.08 31.48 3.66
C ALA A 24 -2.21 30.55 2.45
N ALA A 25 -1.38 29.54 2.39
CA ALA A 25 -1.57 28.43 1.47
C ALA A 25 -3.02 28.03 1.65
N GLU A 26 -3.80 28.29 0.63
CA GLU A 26 -5.18 27.84 0.54
C GLU A 26 -5.09 26.35 0.80
N LYS A 27 -5.58 25.91 1.96
CA LYS A 27 -5.59 24.51 2.34
C LYS A 27 -6.57 23.89 1.36
N THR A 28 -6.07 23.47 0.21
CA THR A 28 -6.80 22.68 -0.76
C THR A 28 -7.38 21.53 0.07
N ALA A 29 -8.68 21.39 0.06
CA ALA A 29 -9.32 20.29 0.75
C ALA A 29 -8.68 19.03 0.17
N THR A 30 -7.88 18.35 0.97
CA THR A 30 -7.27 17.08 0.58
C THR A 30 -8.42 16.14 0.26
N LYS A 31 -8.48 15.67 -0.97
CA LYS A 31 -9.42 14.63 -1.38
C LYS A 31 -9.16 13.42 -0.49
N ASP A 32 -10.18 12.92 0.16
CA ASP A 32 -10.09 11.67 0.91
C ASP A 32 -9.83 10.54 -0.10
N ILE A 33 -8.73 9.82 0.06
CA ILE A 33 -8.36 8.70 -0.81
C ILE A 33 -9.01 7.44 -0.27
N THR A 34 -9.78 6.77 -1.11
CA THR A 34 -10.42 5.50 -0.78
C THR A 34 -9.42 4.34 -0.82
N PHE A 35 -9.78 3.25 -0.16
CA PHE A 35 -8.99 2.01 -0.19
C PHE A 35 -8.87 1.45 -1.62
N GLU A 36 -9.91 1.57 -2.44
CA GLU A 36 -9.89 1.13 -3.84
C GLU A 36 -8.95 1.96 -4.68
N GLU A 37 -8.97 3.30 -4.55
CA GLU A 37 -8.03 4.18 -5.26
C GLU A 37 -6.58 3.87 -4.89
N LEU A 38 -6.32 3.57 -3.60
CA LEU A 38 -4.97 3.23 -3.12
C LEU A 38 -4.45 1.89 -3.69
N ASN A 39 -5.35 1.02 -4.14
CA ASN A 39 -5.05 -0.28 -4.73
C ASN A 39 -5.39 -0.36 -6.23
N ASP A 40 -5.59 0.79 -6.88
CA ASP A 40 -5.85 0.88 -8.32
C ASP A 40 -4.66 0.34 -9.12
N GLU A 41 -4.95 -0.19 -10.32
CA GLU A 41 -3.91 -0.73 -11.22
C GLU A 41 -2.86 0.30 -11.63
N ASN A 42 -3.22 1.61 -11.63
CA ASN A 42 -2.28 2.69 -11.94
C ASN A 42 -1.23 2.90 -10.83
N VAL A 43 -1.48 2.44 -9.62
CA VAL A 43 -0.48 2.45 -8.53
C VAL A 43 0.57 1.38 -8.76
N PHE A 44 0.21 0.28 -9.43
CA PHE A 44 1.11 -0.83 -9.69
C PHE A 44 2.24 -0.45 -10.67
N ILE A 45 3.46 -0.89 -10.35
CA ILE A 45 4.64 -0.72 -11.20
C ILE A 45 5.30 -2.08 -11.39
N LYS A 46 5.25 -2.60 -12.61
CA LYS A 46 6.03 -3.77 -13.00
C LYS A 46 7.52 -3.38 -13.10
N GLN A 47 8.41 -4.16 -12.51
CA GLN A 47 9.85 -3.92 -12.64
C GLN A 47 10.29 -3.93 -14.11
N SER A 48 11.11 -2.98 -14.51
CA SER A 48 11.54 -2.81 -15.91
C SER A 48 12.54 -3.88 -16.36
N ARG A 49 13.27 -4.46 -15.39
CA ARG A 49 14.27 -5.50 -15.61
C ARG A 49 14.51 -6.31 -14.35
N ARG A 50 15.13 -7.47 -14.53
CA ARG A 50 15.56 -8.30 -13.38
C ARG A 50 16.51 -7.51 -12.46
N GLY A 51 16.23 -7.57 -11.14
CA GLY A 51 17.05 -6.92 -10.12
C GLY A 51 16.64 -5.48 -9.78
N THR A 52 15.51 -4.98 -10.33
CA THR A 52 14.96 -3.68 -9.95
C THR A 52 13.67 -3.78 -9.12
N CYS A 53 13.38 -4.96 -8.59
CA CYS A 53 12.20 -5.21 -7.75
C CYS A 53 12.10 -4.22 -6.57
N THR A 54 13.21 -3.95 -5.87
CA THR A 54 13.23 -3.01 -4.74
C THR A 54 12.88 -1.59 -5.19
N LEU A 55 13.34 -1.14 -6.37
CA LEU A 55 13.02 0.19 -6.90
C LEU A 55 11.55 0.29 -7.30
N ALA A 56 11.01 -0.73 -7.98
CA ALA A 56 9.61 -0.76 -8.38
C ALA A 56 8.69 -0.83 -7.15
N SER A 57 9.01 -1.68 -6.16
CA SER A 57 8.26 -1.76 -4.91
C SER A 57 8.31 -0.45 -4.12
N SER A 58 9.49 0.20 -4.04
CA SER A 58 9.62 1.51 -3.41
C SER A 58 8.78 2.57 -4.10
N ALA A 59 8.77 2.60 -5.44
CA ALA A 59 7.96 3.54 -6.18
C ALA A 59 6.46 3.34 -5.93
N MET A 60 5.98 2.10 -5.83
CA MET A 60 4.58 1.81 -5.47
C MET A 60 4.23 2.33 -4.06
N ILE A 61 5.07 2.07 -3.07
CA ILE A 61 4.83 2.55 -1.69
C ILE A 61 4.89 4.09 -1.63
N MET A 62 5.83 4.71 -2.34
CA MET A 62 5.93 6.17 -2.41
C MET A 62 4.72 6.80 -3.11
N ARG A 63 4.17 6.18 -4.18
CA ARG A 63 2.91 6.60 -4.80
C ARG A 63 1.76 6.61 -3.79
N ARG A 64 1.58 5.51 -3.08
CA ARG A 64 0.54 5.36 -2.05
C ARG A 64 0.69 6.42 -0.96
N ALA A 65 1.92 6.69 -0.50
CA ALA A 65 2.20 7.73 0.47
C ALA A 65 1.89 9.14 -0.08
N ALA A 66 2.26 9.43 -1.32
CA ALA A 66 1.96 10.69 -1.98
C ALA A 66 0.45 10.92 -2.14
N MET A 67 -0.30 9.88 -2.54
CA MET A 67 -1.76 9.91 -2.62
C MET A 67 -2.39 10.25 -1.26
N LEU A 68 -2.00 9.51 -0.20
CA LEU A 68 -2.51 9.74 1.17
C LEU A 68 -2.15 11.13 1.70
N ALA A 69 -1.06 11.71 1.23
CA ALA A 69 -0.65 13.08 1.53
C ALA A 69 -1.35 14.14 0.66
N GLY A 70 -2.12 13.73 -0.35
CA GLY A 70 -2.86 14.62 -1.26
C GLY A 70 -2.01 15.21 -2.37
N TYR A 71 -0.94 14.55 -2.79
CA TYR A 71 -0.13 14.98 -3.95
C TYR A 71 -0.88 14.64 -5.24
N GLU A 72 -1.05 15.63 -6.12
CA GLU A 72 -1.76 15.44 -7.40
C GLU A 72 -0.89 14.76 -8.46
N ASP A 73 0.43 14.87 -8.33
CA ASP A 73 1.45 14.39 -9.28
C ASP A 73 2.11 13.06 -8.85
N TRP A 74 1.43 12.29 -7.99
CA TRP A 74 1.92 11.01 -7.49
C TRP A 74 2.29 10.00 -8.61
N GLU A 75 1.69 10.10 -9.80
CA GLU A 75 1.99 9.25 -10.95
C GLU A 75 3.41 9.49 -11.51
N ASP A 76 4.01 10.65 -11.25
CA ASP A 76 5.37 10.98 -11.65
C ASP A 76 6.43 10.21 -10.85
N ILE A 77 6.01 9.58 -9.74
CA ILE A 77 6.84 8.65 -8.98
C ILE A 77 6.91 7.32 -9.74
N THR A 78 8.04 7.05 -10.37
CA THR A 78 8.28 5.86 -11.21
C THR A 78 9.49 5.09 -10.71
N GLU A 79 9.66 3.82 -11.15
CA GLU A 79 10.89 3.07 -10.89
C GLU A 79 12.15 3.85 -11.29
N SER A 80 12.11 4.55 -12.42
CA SER A 80 13.25 5.34 -12.93
C SER A 80 13.53 6.55 -12.06
N SER A 81 12.49 7.30 -11.65
CA SER A 81 12.64 8.49 -10.82
C SER A 81 13.19 8.12 -9.42
N VAL A 82 12.67 7.06 -8.81
CA VAL A 82 13.21 6.52 -7.55
C VAL A 82 14.64 6.01 -7.75
N GLY A 83 14.91 5.32 -8.85
CA GLY A 83 16.25 4.83 -9.18
C GLY A 83 17.29 5.96 -9.27
N SER A 84 16.90 7.15 -9.74
CA SER A 84 17.81 8.30 -9.86
C SER A 84 18.35 8.80 -8.52
N VAL A 85 17.63 8.60 -7.43
CA VAL A 85 18.00 9.07 -6.07
C VAL A 85 18.42 7.92 -5.15
N ALA A 86 17.85 6.72 -5.35
CA ALA A 86 18.04 5.59 -4.44
C ALA A 86 19.14 4.64 -4.89
N TRP A 87 19.38 4.47 -6.20
CA TRP A 87 20.36 3.49 -6.69
C TRP A 87 21.79 3.94 -6.48
N ARG A 88 22.62 3.02 -5.98
CA ARG A 88 24.07 3.17 -5.82
C ARG A 88 24.78 2.04 -6.56
N GLU A 89 25.59 2.39 -7.55
CA GLU A 89 26.33 1.41 -8.34
C GLU A 89 27.25 0.56 -7.43
N GLY A 90 27.18 -0.75 -7.61
CA GLY A 90 27.95 -1.72 -6.81
C GLY A 90 27.44 -1.96 -5.38
N VAL A 91 26.40 -1.24 -4.95
CA VAL A 91 25.82 -1.37 -3.58
C VAL A 91 24.35 -1.82 -3.62
N GLY A 92 23.58 -1.34 -4.61
CA GLY A 92 22.14 -1.55 -4.71
C GLY A 92 21.34 -0.33 -4.28
N ILE A 93 20.22 -0.55 -3.59
CA ILE A 93 19.37 0.54 -3.10
C ILE A 93 19.94 1.17 -1.83
N SER A 94 19.82 2.48 -1.70
CA SER A 94 20.21 3.22 -0.49
C SER A 94 19.30 2.87 0.69
N TRP A 95 19.86 2.92 1.89
CA TRP A 95 19.12 2.71 3.14
C TRP A 95 18.08 3.81 3.41
N THR A 96 18.41 5.04 3.02
CA THR A 96 17.51 6.19 3.12
C THR A 96 17.63 7.02 1.84
N PHE A 97 16.51 7.43 1.30
CA PHE A 97 16.43 8.28 0.11
C PHE A 97 15.13 9.08 0.08
N THR A 98 15.15 10.18 -0.67
CA THR A 98 14.00 11.07 -0.82
C THR A 98 13.78 11.35 -2.31
N TYR A 99 12.54 11.25 -2.74
CA TYR A 99 12.09 11.72 -4.05
C TYR A 99 10.74 12.41 -3.87
N ASP A 100 10.58 13.57 -4.49
CA ASP A 100 9.34 14.36 -4.51
C ASP A 100 8.69 14.56 -3.12
N GLY A 101 9.52 14.91 -2.13
CA GLY A 101 9.06 15.15 -0.76
C GLY A 101 8.74 13.87 0.04
N VAL A 102 8.70 12.70 -0.58
CA VAL A 102 8.52 11.42 0.09
C VAL A 102 9.88 10.82 0.45
N THR A 103 10.09 10.57 1.73
CA THR A 103 11.34 9.98 2.25
C THR A 103 11.09 8.56 2.74
N MET A 104 11.90 7.62 2.27
CA MET A 104 11.93 6.25 2.76
C MET A 104 13.19 6.00 3.57
N THR A 105 13.07 5.18 4.60
CA THR A 105 14.19 4.62 5.37
C THR A 105 14.00 3.12 5.54
N HIS A 106 15.09 2.42 5.92
CA HIS A 106 15.05 0.98 6.15
C HIS A 106 15.05 0.64 7.64
N ASP A 107 14.63 -0.58 7.92
CA ASP A 107 14.84 -1.26 9.19
C ASP A 107 14.98 -2.77 8.96
N TYR A 108 15.41 -3.49 10.00
CA TYR A 108 15.47 -4.95 10.00
C TYR A 108 14.28 -5.52 10.76
N VAL A 109 13.74 -6.61 10.24
CA VAL A 109 12.65 -7.35 10.87
C VAL A 109 13.09 -8.79 11.14
N SER A 110 12.44 -9.43 12.10
CA SER A 110 12.82 -10.77 12.52
C SER A 110 11.62 -11.72 12.60
N SER A 111 10.43 -11.22 12.32
CA SER A 111 9.20 -11.99 12.42
C SER A 111 8.09 -11.39 11.56
N VAL A 112 7.11 -12.23 11.23
CA VAL A 112 5.87 -11.80 10.58
C VAL A 112 5.07 -10.83 11.46
N GLU A 113 5.18 -10.93 12.78
CA GLU A 113 4.53 -10.00 13.72
C GLU A 113 5.12 -8.58 13.63
N ASP A 114 6.42 -8.45 13.31
CA ASP A 114 7.03 -7.13 13.04
C ASP A 114 6.40 -6.50 11.78
N LEU A 115 6.13 -7.31 10.74
CA LEU A 115 5.44 -6.86 9.52
C LEU A 115 4.01 -6.38 9.82
N LYS A 116 3.24 -7.13 10.63
CA LYS A 116 1.89 -6.73 11.05
C LYS A 116 1.90 -5.38 11.78
N LYS A 117 2.87 -5.20 12.68
CA LYS A 117 3.04 -3.94 13.41
C LYS A 117 3.35 -2.78 12.47
N LEU A 118 4.29 -2.96 11.56
CA LEU A 118 4.67 -1.92 10.60
C LEU A 118 3.50 -1.54 9.68
N LEU A 119 2.71 -2.50 9.20
CA LEU A 119 1.54 -2.20 8.36
C LEU A 119 0.45 -1.41 9.10
N LYS A 120 0.33 -1.56 10.43
CA LYS A 120 -0.56 -0.71 11.24
C LYS A 120 -0.05 0.73 11.38
N GLU A 121 1.25 0.92 11.38
CA GLU A 121 1.90 2.23 11.50
C GLU A 121 2.03 2.93 10.15
N HIS A 122 2.02 2.16 9.05
CA HIS A 122 2.25 2.61 7.66
C HIS A 122 1.07 2.25 6.74
N PRO A 123 0.03 3.07 6.71
CA PRO A 123 -1.16 2.81 5.88
C PRO A 123 -0.86 2.79 4.37
N GLU A 124 0.25 3.39 3.95
CA GLU A 124 0.77 3.30 2.58
C GLU A 124 1.34 1.91 2.26
N GLY A 125 1.65 1.11 3.27
CA GLY A 125 2.36 -0.15 3.15
C GLY A 125 3.88 0.00 3.33
N ILE A 126 4.60 -1.10 3.14
CA ILE A 126 6.06 -1.19 3.28
C ILE A 126 6.66 -1.97 2.11
N VAL A 127 7.94 -1.77 1.83
CA VAL A 127 8.71 -2.69 0.97
C VAL A 127 9.25 -3.81 1.84
N ALA A 128 8.92 -5.05 1.51
CA ALA A 128 9.43 -6.25 2.18
C ALA A 128 10.47 -6.94 1.29
N TYR A 129 11.64 -7.27 1.84
CA TYR A 129 12.77 -7.83 1.10
C TYR A 129 13.33 -9.06 1.80
N ASP A 130 13.55 -10.13 1.03
CA ASP A 130 14.27 -11.32 1.43
C ASP A 130 15.72 -11.25 0.87
N SER A 131 16.70 -11.17 1.74
CA SER A 131 18.11 -11.09 1.33
C SER A 131 18.69 -12.46 0.90
N ASN A 132 18.09 -13.56 1.31
CA ASN A 132 18.53 -14.92 0.98
C ASN A 132 18.08 -15.33 -0.43
N LYS A 133 16.89 -14.88 -0.82
CA LYS A 133 16.35 -15.01 -2.18
C LYS A 133 16.10 -13.62 -2.75
N PRO A 134 17.14 -12.87 -3.16
CA PRO A 134 17.06 -11.43 -3.40
C PRO A 134 15.86 -11.00 -4.23
N HIS A 135 14.77 -10.67 -3.55
CA HIS A 135 13.53 -10.17 -4.12
C HIS A 135 12.82 -9.23 -3.15
N ALA A 136 12.08 -8.29 -3.69
CA ALA A 136 11.28 -7.32 -2.93
C ALA A 136 9.87 -7.23 -3.49
N ILE A 137 8.90 -7.08 -2.59
CA ILE A 137 7.50 -6.80 -2.88
C ILE A 137 7.05 -5.52 -2.16
N ALA A 138 6.01 -4.87 -2.68
CA ALA A 138 5.27 -3.87 -1.92
C ALA A 138 4.21 -4.60 -1.09
N LEU A 139 4.44 -4.74 0.22
CA LEU A 139 3.47 -5.29 1.16
C LEU A 139 2.50 -4.18 1.54
N THR A 140 1.23 -4.31 1.15
CA THR A 140 0.29 -3.19 1.12
C THR A 140 -0.60 -3.09 2.34
N ASP A 141 -1.05 -4.21 2.85
CA ASP A 141 -1.97 -4.27 3.98
C ASP A 141 -2.08 -5.68 4.58
N TYR A 142 -2.70 -5.76 5.75
CA TYR A 142 -2.99 -6.99 6.47
C TYR A 142 -4.45 -6.98 6.94
N ASP A 143 -5.17 -8.02 6.57
CA ASP A 143 -6.54 -8.26 7.00
C ASP A 143 -6.53 -9.14 8.26
N GLU A 144 -6.93 -8.56 9.39
CA GLU A 144 -6.98 -9.26 10.69
C GLU A 144 -8.09 -10.33 10.75
N GLU A 145 -9.18 -10.18 9.98
CA GLU A 145 -10.30 -11.11 10.02
C GLU A 145 -9.96 -12.44 9.32
N THR A 146 -9.20 -12.35 8.24
CA THR A 146 -8.81 -13.49 7.43
C THR A 146 -7.38 -13.96 7.67
N ASP A 147 -6.61 -13.25 8.53
CA ASP A 147 -5.18 -13.46 8.78
C ASP A 147 -4.37 -13.46 7.46
N THR A 148 -4.69 -12.52 6.56
CA THR A 148 -4.14 -12.48 5.21
C THR A 148 -3.35 -11.20 4.98
N PHE A 149 -2.10 -11.33 4.56
CA PHE A 149 -1.32 -10.23 4.02
C PHE A 149 -1.58 -10.06 2.54
N TYR A 150 -1.57 -8.82 2.08
CA TYR A 150 -1.71 -8.47 0.68
C TYR A 150 -0.48 -7.71 0.18
N CYS A 151 -0.16 -7.91 -1.08
CA CYS A 151 1.01 -7.30 -1.70
C CYS A 151 0.80 -6.99 -3.19
N SER A 152 1.72 -6.19 -3.72
CA SER A 152 1.97 -6.00 -5.15
C SER A 152 3.40 -6.49 -5.43
N ASP A 153 3.52 -7.60 -6.16
CA ASP A 153 4.82 -8.14 -6.58
C ASP A 153 5.20 -7.61 -7.96
N PRO A 154 6.30 -6.84 -8.10
CA PRO A 154 6.69 -6.25 -9.37
C PRO A 154 7.30 -7.24 -10.38
N ALA A 155 7.49 -8.51 -9.99
CA ALA A 155 8.12 -9.50 -10.85
C ALA A 155 7.24 -9.91 -12.04
N GLU A 156 7.88 -10.48 -13.07
CA GLU A 156 7.17 -11.00 -14.23
C GLU A 156 6.26 -12.17 -13.83
N GLY A 157 4.99 -12.10 -14.20
CA GLY A 157 3.97 -13.09 -13.85
C GLY A 157 3.11 -12.75 -12.63
N CYS A 158 3.54 -11.82 -11.77
CA CYS A 158 2.81 -11.37 -10.58
C CYS A 158 2.23 -9.95 -10.74
N ALA A 159 1.96 -9.53 -11.97
CA ALA A 159 1.60 -8.14 -12.32
C ALA A 159 0.17 -7.79 -11.92
N GLN A 160 -0.11 -7.69 -10.62
CA GLN A 160 -1.40 -7.25 -10.10
C GLN A 160 -1.20 -6.27 -8.95
N ALA A 161 -2.12 -5.31 -8.84
CA ALA A 161 -2.02 -4.23 -7.87
C ALA A 161 -2.20 -4.70 -6.42
N ARG A 162 -2.96 -5.77 -6.20
CA ARG A 162 -3.17 -6.32 -4.86
C ARG A 162 -3.54 -7.80 -4.94
N VAL A 163 -2.70 -8.65 -4.41
CA VAL A 163 -2.93 -10.10 -4.31
C VAL A 163 -2.58 -10.59 -2.91
N PRO A 164 -3.09 -11.75 -2.46
CA PRO A 164 -2.57 -12.38 -1.26
C PRO A 164 -1.06 -12.57 -1.34
N ALA A 165 -0.34 -12.27 -0.26
CA ALA A 165 1.12 -12.40 -0.26
C ALA A 165 1.59 -13.85 -0.44
N SER A 166 0.72 -14.83 -0.18
CA SER A 166 0.96 -16.24 -0.54
C SER A 166 1.16 -16.49 -2.04
N ASP A 167 0.73 -15.56 -2.88
CA ASP A 167 0.90 -15.64 -4.34
C ASP A 167 2.19 -14.96 -4.83
N ALA A 168 2.92 -14.31 -3.91
CA ALA A 168 4.20 -13.66 -4.21
C ALA A 168 5.36 -14.68 -4.31
N ILE A 169 6.49 -14.21 -4.82
CA ILE A 169 7.69 -15.06 -5.00
C ILE A 169 8.43 -15.30 -3.66
N ILE A 170 8.28 -14.39 -2.68
CA ILE A 170 8.94 -14.51 -1.37
C ILE A 170 8.00 -15.08 -0.31
N GLU A 171 8.59 -15.77 0.67
CA GLU A 171 7.89 -16.17 1.90
C GLU A 171 8.05 -15.05 2.94
N LEU A 172 6.97 -14.66 3.62
CA LEU A 172 7.02 -13.54 4.58
C LEU A 172 7.91 -13.84 5.80
N GLU A 173 8.08 -15.09 6.14
CA GLU A 173 8.96 -15.57 7.22
C GLU A 173 10.45 -15.39 6.88
N ASP A 174 10.79 -15.28 5.59
CA ASP A 174 12.15 -15.07 5.10
C ASP A 174 12.49 -13.57 4.96
N VAL A 175 11.51 -12.67 5.13
CA VAL A 175 11.73 -11.22 5.07
C VAL A 175 12.62 -10.77 6.24
N ASP A 176 13.71 -10.10 5.92
CA ASP A 176 14.70 -9.63 6.91
C ASP A 176 14.97 -8.12 6.85
N VAL A 177 14.64 -7.46 5.74
CA VAL A 177 14.79 -6.01 5.56
C VAL A 177 13.49 -5.41 5.04
N VAL A 178 13.16 -4.23 5.54
CA VAL A 178 12.02 -3.45 5.07
C VAL A 178 12.44 -2.02 4.77
N TRP A 179 11.69 -1.34 3.87
CA TRP A 179 11.70 0.12 3.74
C TRP A 179 10.29 0.63 3.94
N TYR A 180 10.17 1.74 4.64
CA TYR A 180 8.91 2.42 4.93
C TYR A 180 9.08 3.94 4.85
N VAL A 181 7.96 4.65 4.73
CA VAL A 181 7.94 6.10 4.57
C VAL A 181 8.04 6.79 5.92
N THR A 182 8.93 7.78 6.02
CA THR A 182 9.10 8.65 7.20
C THR A 182 8.61 10.07 6.96
N SER A 183 8.39 10.46 5.70
CA SER A 183 7.84 11.75 5.27
C SER A 183 7.02 11.53 3.99
N PRO A 184 5.86 12.16 3.86
CA PRO A 184 5.25 13.12 4.78
C PRO A 184 4.87 12.47 6.12
N SER A 185 5.12 13.20 7.21
CA SER A 185 5.02 12.67 8.60
C SER A 185 3.60 12.45 9.11
N LYS A 186 2.58 12.82 8.34
CA LYS A 186 1.16 12.64 8.66
C LYS A 186 0.43 12.27 7.39
N LEU A 187 0.28 10.97 7.19
CA LEU A 187 -0.56 10.41 6.14
C LEU A 187 -1.99 10.28 6.67
N ASN A 188 -2.96 10.59 5.81
CA ASN A 188 -4.36 10.30 6.11
C ASN A 188 -4.58 8.80 5.89
N PRO A 189 -5.24 8.08 6.81
CA PRO A 189 -5.63 6.70 6.52
C PRO A 189 -6.62 6.68 5.34
N PRO A 190 -6.62 5.62 4.51
CA PRO A 190 -7.58 5.49 3.43
C PRO A 190 -9.01 5.45 3.98
N VAL A 191 -9.92 6.11 3.28
CA VAL A 191 -11.35 6.08 3.62
C VAL A 191 -11.87 4.68 3.33
N GLN A 192 -12.34 4.00 4.37
CA GLN A 192 -13.08 2.75 4.20
C GLN A 192 -14.51 3.11 3.83
N GLU A 193 -14.96 2.70 2.65
CA GLU A 193 -16.37 2.74 2.32
C GLU A 193 -17.09 1.81 3.30
N GLU A 194 -17.92 2.39 4.18
CA GLU A 194 -18.88 1.61 4.95
C GLU A 194 -19.76 0.89 3.90
N LYS A 195 -19.60 -0.44 3.82
CA LYS A 195 -20.57 -1.26 3.08
C LYS A 195 -21.91 -0.96 3.74
N GLU A 196 -22.75 -0.17 3.07
CA GLU A 196 -24.16 -0.05 3.42
C GLU A 196 -24.67 -1.49 3.53
N ASN A 197 -24.90 -1.88 4.76
CA ASN A 197 -25.53 -3.15 5.07
C ASN A 197 -27.00 -2.95 4.62
N ASP A 198 -27.26 -3.33 3.35
CA ASP A 198 -28.62 -3.52 2.85
C ASP A 198 -29.27 -4.65 3.65
N SER A 199 -29.47 -4.39 4.93
CA SER A 199 -30.33 -5.17 5.80
C SER A 199 -31.69 -4.48 5.89
N GLU A 200 -32.29 -4.21 4.74
CA GLU A 200 -33.69 -3.88 4.67
C GLU A 200 -34.42 -5.02 3.94
N GLU A 201 -35.39 -5.58 4.67
CA GLU A 201 -36.44 -6.41 4.15
C GLU A 201 -36.28 -7.93 4.10
N ALA A 202 -36.27 -8.55 5.28
CA ALA A 202 -36.85 -9.89 5.42
C ALA A 202 -37.66 -10.03 6.73
N ALA A 203 -38.62 -9.12 6.92
CA ALA A 203 -39.64 -9.25 7.94
C ALA A 203 -41.01 -9.17 7.28
N ALA A 204 -41.46 -10.23 6.58
CA ALA A 204 -42.84 -10.62 6.39
C ALA A 204 -42.92 -11.73 5.33
N GLU A 205 -42.90 -12.98 5.76
CA GLU A 205 -43.77 -14.03 5.26
C GLU A 205 -43.53 -15.34 6.04
N GLN A 206 -44.08 -15.36 7.25
CA GLN A 206 -44.42 -16.63 7.87
C GLN A 206 -45.78 -17.04 7.25
N SER A 207 -45.74 -17.97 6.28
CA SER A 207 -46.93 -18.71 5.87
C SER A 207 -46.57 -20.14 5.48
N LEU A 208 -46.90 -21.04 6.41
CA LEU A 208 -47.44 -22.40 6.17
C LEU A 208 -46.80 -23.25 5.06
N ILE A 209 -45.86 -24.14 5.44
CA ILE A 209 -45.66 -25.38 4.69
C ILE A 209 -45.88 -26.55 5.64
N PRO A 210 -46.77 -27.54 5.28
CA PRO A 210 -47.03 -28.68 6.14
C PRO A 210 -45.88 -29.70 6.12
N ALA A 211 -45.67 -30.33 7.27
CA ALA A 211 -44.70 -31.39 7.49
C ALA A 211 -44.91 -32.56 6.51
N ILE A 212 -43.90 -32.86 5.71
CA ILE A 212 -43.83 -34.13 5.00
C ILE A 212 -42.89 -35.07 5.82
N GLU A 213 -43.51 -36.06 6.35
CA GLU A 213 -42.93 -37.19 7.05
C GLU A 213 -42.22 -38.07 6.00
N ILE A 214 -40.89 -38.18 6.05
CA ILE A 214 -40.12 -39.10 5.20
C ILE A 214 -39.59 -40.22 6.09
N ALA A 215 -40.06 -41.44 5.81
CA ALA A 215 -39.64 -42.68 6.45
C ALA A 215 -38.16 -43.03 6.14
N PRO A 216 -37.46 -43.76 7.01
CA PRO A 216 -36.06 -44.12 6.81
C PRO A 216 -35.92 -45.26 5.78
N VAL A 217 -35.06 -45.04 4.78
CA VAL A 217 -34.59 -46.09 3.90
C VAL A 217 -33.34 -46.71 4.50
N THR A 218 -33.49 -47.96 4.90
CA THR A 218 -32.40 -48.85 5.30
C THR A 218 -31.80 -49.53 4.07
N GLY A 219 -30.47 -49.60 4.04
CA GLY A 219 -29.70 -50.59 3.30
C GLY A 219 -29.08 -50.08 2.00
N VAL A 220 -27.78 -50.16 1.89
CA VAL A 220 -27.00 -50.98 0.96
C VAL A 220 -25.50 -50.87 1.28
N ASP A 221 -24.95 -51.94 1.73
CA ASP A 221 -23.73 -52.67 1.42
C ASP A 221 -22.53 -51.99 0.79
N SER A 222 -21.44 -52.27 1.48
CA SER A 222 -20.02 -52.39 1.11
C SER A 222 -19.69 -52.52 -0.39
N LEU A 223 -18.74 -51.66 -0.84
CA LEU A 223 -17.91 -51.97 -1.99
C LEU A 223 -16.44 -51.60 -1.70
N ASP A 224 -15.74 -52.64 -1.52
CA ASP A 224 -14.38 -53.06 -1.87
C ASP A 224 -13.33 -52.00 -2.26
N LYS A 225 -12.22 -52.08 -1.50
CA LYS A 225 -10.93 -51.47 -1.80
C LYS A 225 -10.23 -52.24 -2.90
N THR A 226 -9.98 -51.62 -4.01
CA THR A 226 -9.02 -52.13 -4.98
C THR A 226 -7.85 -51.14 -5.10
N GLU A 227 -6.68 -51.63 -4.76
CA GLU A 227 -5.37 -50.98 -4.88
C GLU A 227 -5.09 -50.56 -6.33
N LEU A 228 -4.60 -49.34 -6.52
CA LEU A 228 -3.91 -48.93 -7.73
C LEU A 228 -2.46 -48.61 -7.40
N LYS A 229 -1.62 -49.58 -7.73
CA LYS A 229 -0.15 -49.48 -7.75
C LYS A 229 0.27 -48.79 -9.03
N LEU A 230 0.87 -47.63 -8.95
CA LEU A 230 1.53 -47.00 -10.10
C LEU A 230 3.03 -47.28 -9.99
N GLU A 231 3.55 -48.00 -10.98
CA GLU A 231 4.98 -48.18 -11.22
C GLU A 231 5.55 -46.90 -11.87
N MET A 232 6.73 -46.52 -11.37
CA MET A 232 7.59 -45.52 -12.01
C MET A 232 8.38 -46.16 -13.16
N SER A 233 8.42 -45.49 -14.27
CA SER A 233 9.46 -45.56 -15.32
C SER A 233 9.86 -44.18 -15.75
#